data_c700a27b8d4e8d1989fc710b7c561eec
#
_entry.id   c700a27b8d4e8d1989fc710b7c561eec
#
_cell.length_a   1.000
_cell.length_b   1.000
_cell.length_c   1.000
_cell.angle_alpha   90.00
_cell.angle_beta   90.00
_cell.angle_gamma   90.00
#
_symmetry.space_group_name_H-M   'P 1'
#
loop_
_entity.id
_entity.type
_entity.pdbx_description
1 polymer ?
#
loop_
_entity_poly.entity_id
_entity_poly.type
_entity_poly.pdbx_seq_one_letter_code
_entity_poly.pdbx_strand_id
1 'polypeptide(L)'
;NERSGFYAYNQLDNNFVCIYGNWRTSQEWKFTSYNPNEMSAEQKRLMQTKLEESQKRREEAKTKKQEEVSIYAKEKFASANEVTDHNYLNDKKVKSYGLKTINGNLLIPVHSITKSDNGILVNDIKSLQYIFPDGSKKFVGGGGIKGNVFLIGCEATELPYLDTLILCEGYATGSSIFEATGLPVAVVFSANFCLTASVRLRKVTGAKFVIALDNDTSGIGEKNANEVVNAVSNCVSRLPSITGDFNDLHLSKGLDQVKLELLESKFNIRQYAIRNLVEEPKPIEWLVDSFIPLGKPGIIAAVGGVGKSLSMIQLALGIATGGQWWGKNIMQKGSTVIFAAEDDLSEVHRRIASLDPLGLRFQSQYDVYVFPIPEQKEPMILLREEGVTSMAQELVEELKTIPNLQLVVFDPLQAFTTGNISSSNEVGQL
;
A
#
# COMPACT_ATOMS: atom_id res chain seq x y z
N ASN A 1 -6.78 -6.18 -33.02
CA ASN A 1 -6.72 -4.74 -32.76
C ASN A 1 -7.96 -4.30 -31.99
N GLU A 2 -7.96 -4.44 -30.69
CA GLU A 2 -9.02 -3.92 -29.83
C GLU A 2 -8.90 -2.39 -29.75
N ARG A 3 -9.91 -1.69 -30.24
CA ARG A 3 -10.01 -0.23 -30.12
C ARG A 3 -10.33 0.11 -28.66
N SER A 4 -9.35 0.65 -27.93
CA SER A 4 -9.50 1.05 -26.52
C SER A 4 -9.79 2.55 -26.32
N GLY A 5 -9.87 3.31 -27.41
CA GLY A 5 -10.07 4.77 -27.37
C GLY A 5 -11.42 5.19 -27.94
N PHE A 6 -11.85 6.37 -27.53
CA PHE A 6 -13.00 7.08 -28.07
C PHE A 6 -12.65 8.53 -28.41
N TYR A 7 -13.41 9.14 -29.30
CA TYR A 7 -13.37 10.57 -29.51
C TYR A 7 -14.78 11.13 -29.75
N ALA A 8 -14.96 12.38 -29.42
CA ALA A 8 -16.14 13.16 -29.73
C ALA A 8 -15.72 14.52 -30.28
N TYR A 9 -16.29 14.89 -31.40
CA TYR A 9 -16.00 16.12 -32.12
C TYR A 9 -17.23 17.01 -32.18
N ASN A 10 -17.12 18.27 -31.74
CA ASN A 10 -18.19 19.25 -31.80
C ASN A 10 -17.63 20.52 -32.46
N GLN A 11 -18.29 20.98 -33.51
CA GLN A 11 -17.91 22.16 -34.29
C GLN A 11 -18.92 23.27 -34.20
N LEU A 12 -18.47 24.52 -34.12
CA LEU A 12 -19.25 25.74 -34.27
C LEU A 12 -18.44 26.70 -35.14
N ASP A 13 -18.94 26.98 -36.34
CA ASP A 13 -18.22 27.75 -37.38
C ASP A 13 -16.82 27.16 -37.64
N ASN A 14 -15.78 27.98 -37.53
CA ASN A 14 -14.39 27.55 -37.65
C ASN A 14 -13.75 26.99 -36.36
N ASN A 15 -14.53 26.96 -35.27
CA ASN A 15 -14.08 26.50 -33.95
C ASN A 15 -14.57 25.09 -33.68
N PHE A 16 -13.72 24.26 -33.03
CA PHE A 16 -14.15 22.92 -32.60
C PHE A 16 -13.57 22.54 -31.25
N VAL A 17 -14.26 21.60 -30.60
CA VAL A 17 -13.81 20.90 -29.38
C VAL A 17 -13.77 19.42 -29.71
N CYS A 18 -12.63 18.80 -29.47
CA CYS A 18 -12.45 17.37 -29.53
C CYS A 18 -12.22 16.84 -28.11
N ILE A 19 -13.03 15.88 -27.69
CA ILE A 19 -12.84 15.13 -26.46
C ILE A 19 -12.44 13.73 -26.89
N TYR A 20 -11.32 13.25 -26.38
CA TYR A 20 -10.86 11.88 -26.67
C TYR A 20 -10.33 11.24 -25.40
N GLY A 21 -10.39 9.91 -25.35
CA GLY A 21 -10.00 9.20 -24.16
C GLY A 21 -9.76 7.73 -24.40
N ASN A 22 -9.32 7.06 -23.32
CA ASN A 22 -9.05 5.65 -23.30
C ASN A 22 -9.99 4.94 -22.30
N TRP A 23 -10.74 3.97 -22.78
CA TRP A 23 -11.69 3.19 -21.98
C TRP A 23 -11.01 2.36 -20.87
N ARG A 24 -9.76 1.94 -21.09
CA ARG A 24 -9.02 1.09 -20.14
C ARG A 24 -8.48 1.88 -18.97
N THR A 25 -7.96 3.09 -19.24
CA THR A 25 -7.35 3.94 -18.20
C THR A 25 -8.33 4.94 -17.61
N SER A 26 -9.54 5.05 -18.18
CA SER A 26 -10.54 6.09 -17.84
C SER A 26 -10.00 7.52 -17.96
N GLN A 27 -8.91 7.71 -18.70
CA GLN A 27 -8.34 9.03 -18.96
C GLN A 27 -9.09 9.71 -20.11
N GLU A 28 -9.34 10.99 -19.95
CA GLU A 28 -9.99 11.83 -20.93
C GLU A 28 -9.20 13.13 -21.13
N TRP A 29 -9.04 13.54 -22.38
CA TRP A 29 -8.39 14.77 -22.75
C TRP A 29 -9.34 15.60 -23.62
N LYS A 30 -9.23 16.94 -23.46
CA LYS A 30 -9.97 17.91 -24.22
C LYS A 30 -9.02 18.77 -25.04
N PHE A 31 -9.26 18.86 -26.32
CA PHE A 31 -8.58 19.77 -27.23
C PHE A 31 -9.57 20.80 -27.76
N THR A 32 -9.16 22.07 -27.84
CA THR A 32 -9.94 23.18 -28.43
C THR A 32 -9.12 23.85 -29.51
N SER A 33 -9.73 24.13 -30.68
CA SER A 33 -9.08 24.83 -31.78
C SER A 33 -9.03 26.35 -31.60
N TYR A 34 -9.57 26.87 -30.49
CA TYR A 34 -9.72 28.29 -30.23
C TYR A 34 -9.21 28.68 -28.84
N ASN A 35 -8.85 29.95 -28.69
CA ASN A 35 -8.59 30.54 -27.38
C ASN A 35 -9.93 30.96 -26.76
N PRO A 36 -10.36 30.42 -25.61
CA PRO A 36 -11.61 30.80 -24.97
C PRO A 36 -11.74 32.30 -24.66
N ASN A 37 -10.63 33.02 -24.54
CA ASN A 37 -10.62 34.44 -24.25
C ASN A 37 -10.94 35.32 -25.46
N GLU A 38 -10.82 34.79 -26.68
CA GLU A 38 -11.09 35.49 -27.94
C GLU A 38 -12.52 35.29 -28.43
N MET A 39 -13.31 34.43 -27.80
CA MET A 39 -14.73 34.22 -28.15
C MET A 39 -15.64 35.26 -27.50
N SER A 40 -16.65 35.70 -28.27
CA SER A 40 -17.72 36.52 -27.72
C SER A 40 -18.55 35.74 -26.69
N ALA A 41 -19.26 36.45 -25.82
CA ALA A 41 -20.14 35.83 -24.81
C ALA A 41 -21.22 34.93 -25.47
N GLU A 42 -21.74 35.34 -26.64
CA GLU A 42 -22.76 34.60 -27.41
C GLU A 42 -22.15 33.31 -28.00
N GLN A 43 -20.96 33.36 -28.57
CA GLN A 43 -20.26 32.18 -29.09
C GLN A 43 -19.93 31.17 -27.97
N LYS A 44 -19.50 31.63 -26.81
CA LYS A 44 -19.26 30.78 -25.62
C LYS A 44 -20.55 30.05 -25.22
N ARG A 45 -21.66 30.77 -25.15
CA ARG A 45 -22.97 30.20 -24.78
C ARG A 45 -23.42 29.16 -25.80
N LEU A 46 -23.34 29.45 -27.11
CA LEU A 46 -23.69 28.52 -28.18
C LEU A 46 -22.81 27.26 -28.17
N MET A 47 -21.52 27.39 -27.95
CA MET A 47 -20.63 26.23 -27.84
C MET A 47 -20.95 25.38 -26.61
N GLN A 48 -21.21 26.02 -25.47
CA GLN A 48 -21.59 25.33 -24.22
C GLN A 48 -22.90 24.54 -24.44
N THR A 49 -23.93 25.14 -25.05
CA THR A 49 -25.19 24.45 -25.37
C THR A 49 -24.97 23.24 -26.29
N LYS A 50 -24.15 23.37 -27.33
CA LYS A 50 -23.81 22.25 -28.22
C LYS A 50 -23.06 21.12 -27.48
N LEU A 51 -22.18 21.46 -26.58
CA LEU A 51 -21.47 20.47 -25.77
C LEU A 51 -22.45 19.72 -24.85
N GLU A 52 -23.35 20.43 -24.20
CA GLU A 52 -24.38 19.85 -23.32
C GLU A 52 -25.34 18.95 -24.11
N GLU A 53 -25.83 19.39 -25.26
CA GLU A 53 -26.65 18.55 -26.15
C GLU A 53 -25.91 17.31 -26.63
N SER A 54 -24.64 17.44 -27.00
CA SER A 54 -23.80 16.32 -27.41
C SER A 54 -23.57 15.32 -26.27
N GLN A 55 -23.35 15.80 -25.04
CA GLN A 55 -23.25 14.97 -23.86
C GLN A 55 -24.57 14.24 -23.59
N LYS A 56 -25.66 14.95 -23.60
CA LYS A 56 -26.99 14.38 -23.41
C LYS A 56 -27.31 13.27 -24.42
N ARG A 57 -27.06 13.51 -25.71
CA ARG A 57 -27.26 12.49 -26.77
C ARG A 57 -26.38 11.25 -26.55
N ARG A 58 -25.12 11.44 -26.08
CA ARG A 58 -24.23 10.31 -25.77
C ARG A 58 -24.71 9.53 -24.57
N GLU A 59 -25.20 10.19 -23.52
CA GLU A 59 -25.76 9.52 -22.35
C GLU A 59 -27.03 8.76 -22.67
N GLU A 60 -27.93 9.34 -23.45
CA GLU A 60 -29.17 8.69 -23.93
C GLU A 60 -28.85 7.44 -24.78
N ALA A 61 -27.90 7.57 -25.72
CA ALA A 61 -27.46 6.44 -26.54
C ALA A 61 -26.77 5.33 -25.69
N LYS A 62 -25.96 5.72 -24.68
CA LYS A 62 -25.34 4.79 -23.75
C LYS A 62 -26.40 4.06 -22.90
N THR A 63 -27.36 4.79 -22.35
CA THR A 63 -28.46 4.22 -21.54
C THR A 63 -29.24 3.22 -22.35
N LYS A 64 -29.69 3.61 -23.59
CA LYS A 64 -30.39 2.72 -24.49
C LYS A 64 -29.59 1.44 -24.78
N LYS A 65 -28.29 1.58 -25.07
CA LYS A 65 -27.42 0.42 -25.31
C LYS A 65 -27.29 -0.48 -24.08
N GLN A 66 -27.20 0.11 -22.89
CA GLN A 66 -27.14 -0.65 -21.63
C GLN A 66 -28.47 -1.41 -21.37
N GLU A 67 -29.62 -0.84 -21.73
CA GLU A 67 -30.90 -1.52 -21.62
C GLU A 67 -31.01 -2.70 -22.59
N GLU A 68 -30.60 -2.53 -23.86
CA GLU A 68 -30.53 -3.62 -24.84
C GLU A 68 -29.63 -4.77 -24.36
N VAL A 69 -28.43 -4.43 -23.79
CA VAL A 69 -27.52 -5.42 -23.25
C VAL A 69 -28.08 -6.09 -21.99
N SER A 70 -28.81 -5.37 -21.14
CA SER A 70 -29.46 -5.95 -19.95
C SER A 70 -30.53 -7.00 -20.36
N ILE A 71 -31.36 -6.71 -21.36
CA ILE A 71 -32.34 -7.67 -21.89
C ILE A 71 -31.64 -8.91 -22.43
N TYR A 72 -30.64 -8.73 -23.31
CA TYR A 72 -29.84 -9.82 -23.85
C TYR A 72 -29.18 -10.66 -22.74
N ALA A 73 -28.59 -10.02 -21.72
CA ALA A 73 -27.93 -10.69 -20.62
C ALA A 73 -28.87 -11.57 -19.80
N LYS A 74 -30.08 -11.07 -19.51
CA LYS A 74 -31.14 -11.82 -18.82
C LYS A 74 -31.55 -13.06 -19.59
N GLU A 75 -31.86 -12.89 -20.89
CA GLU A 75 -32.26 -14.01 -21.76
C GLU A 75 -31.18 -15.06 -21.88
N LYS A 76 -29.92 -14.62 -22.07
CA LYS A 76 -28.77 -15.52 -22.15
C LYS A 76 -28.51 -16.28 -20.84
N PHE A 77 -28.57 -15.57 -19.72
CA PHE A 77 -28.35 -16.21 -18.42
C PHE A 77 -29.49 -17.17 -18.06
N ALA A 78 -30.76 -16.82 -18.43
CA ALA A 78 -31.89 -17.70 -18.20
C ALA A 78 -31.80 -18.99 -19.04
N SER A 79 -31.32 -18.92 -20.29
CA SER A 79 -31.15 -20.06 -21.19
C SER A 79 -29.90 -20.90 -20.97
N ALA A 80 -28.99 -20.47 -20.10
CA ALA A 80 -27.75 -21.16 -19.82
C ALA A 80 -27.95 -22.29 -18.80
N ASN A 81 -27.11 -23.34 -18.90
CA ASN A 81 -27.15 -24.51 -18.02
C ASN A 81 -26.38 -24.26 -16.71
N GLU A 82 -26.72 -25.02 -15.67
CA GLU A 82 -25.93 -25.07 -14.45
C GLU A 82 -24.53 -25.62 -14.75
N VAL A 83 -23.54 -25.15 -13.99
CA VAL A 83 -22.14 -25.60 -14.15
C VAL A 83 -21.94 -26.90 -13.41
N THR A 84 -21.58 -27.96 -14.15
CA THR A 84 -21.20 -29.25 -13.55
C THR A 84 -19.70 -29.42 -13.44
N ASP A 85 -18.96 -28.98 -14.48
CA ASP A 85 -17.51 -29.03 -14.54
C ASP A 85 -17.00 -27.93 -15.49
N HIS A 86 -15.84 -27.35 -15.17
CA HIS A 86 -15.20 -26.35 -16.04
C HIS A 86 -13.71 -26.18 -15.70
N ASN A 87 -12.83 -26.24 -16.72
CA ASN A 87 -11.38 -26.18 -16.57
C ASN A 87 -10.93 -24.97 -15.72
N TYR A 88 -11.47 -23.79 -15.97
CA TYR A 88 -11.12 -22.59 -15.20
C TYR A 88 -11.37 -22.76 -13.69
N LEU A 89 -12.47 -23.39 -13.29
CA LEU A 89 -12.77 -23.62 -11.87
C LEU A 89 -11.81 -24.65 -11.27
N ASN A 90 -11.48 -25.67 -12.04
CA ASN A 90 -10.55 -26.72 -11.63
C ASN A 90 -9.13 -26.14 -11.46
N ASP A 91 -8.64 -25.37 -12.44
CA ASP A 91 -7.33 -24.72 -12.38
C ASP A 91 -7.21 -23.74 -11.22
N LYS A 92 -8.29 -23.02 -10.93
CA LYS A 92 -8.38 -22.07 -9.81
C LYS A 92 -8.74 -22.74 -8.47
N LYS A 93 -9.02 -24.05 -8.46
CA LYS A 93 -9.45 -24.86 -7.30
C LYS A 93 -10.61 -24.25 -6.53
N VAL A 94 -11.62 -23.76 -7.25
CA VAL A 94 -12.80 -23.12 -6.66
C VAL A 94 -14.08 -23.73 -7.20
N LYS A 95 -15.16 -23.63 -6.43
CA LYS A 95 -16.48 -24.14 -6.81
C LYS A 95 -17.27 -23.09 -7.61
N SER A 96 -18.32 -23.57 -8.25
CA SER A 96 -19.33 -22.71 -8.90
C SER A 96 -20.35 -22.21 -7.87
N TYR A 97 -20.46 -20.90 -7.72
CA TYR A 97 -21.44 -20.21 -6.87
C TYR A 97 -22.29 -19.32 -7.76
N GLY A 98 -23.46 -19.80 -8.20
CA GLY A 98 -24.40 -19.00 -9.01
C GLY A 98 -23.93 -18.72 -10.43
N LEU A 99 -22.91 -19.42 -10.95
CA LEU A 99 -22.49 -19.37 -12.34
C LEU A 99 -23.36 -20.29 -13.21
N LYS A 100 -23.44 -19.94 -14.48
CA LYS A 100 -24.01 -20.80 -15.51
C LYS A 100 -23.03 -21.00 -16.66
N THR A 101 -23.30 -21.96 -17.51
CA THR A 101 -22.47 -22.26 -18.69
C THR A 101 -23.28 -22.32 -19.97
N ILE A 102 -22.68 -21.82 -21.04
CA ILE A 102 -23.22 -21.93 -22.39
C ILE A 102 -22.08 -22.12 -23.39
N ASN A 103 -22.17 -23.14 -24.24
CA ASN A 103 -21.14 -23.48 -25.24
C ASN A 103 -19.73 -23.57 -24.65
N GLY A 104 -19.59 -24.14 -23.44
CA GLY A 104 -18.31 -24.30 -22.75
C GLY A 104 -17.74 -23.04 -22.13
N ASN A 105 -18.47 -21.91 -22.12
CA ASN A 105 -18.04 -20.67 -21.46
C ASN A 105 -18.82 -20.48 -20.16
N LEU A 106 -18.15 -20.02 -19.09
CA LEU A 106 -18.82 -19.60 -17.87
C LEU A 106 -19.43 -18.21 -18.05
N LEU A 107 -20.61 -18.03 -17.47
CA LEU A 107 -21.32 -16.77 -17.42
C LEU A 107 -21.41 -16.30 -15.97
N ILE A 108 -20.92 -15.09 -15.73
CA ILE A 108 -21.07 -14.39 -14.46
C ILE A 108 -22.01 -13.21 -14.69
N PRO A 109 -23.18 -13.18 -14.03
CA PRO A 109 -24.09 -12.04 -14.17
C PRO A 109 -23.56 -10.84 -13.40
N VAL A 110 -23.66 -9.67 -14.03
CA VAL A 110 -23.30 -8.38 -13.43
C VAL A 110 -24.58 -7.71 -12.95
N HIS A 111 -24.75 -7.63 -11.64
CA HIS A 111 -25.97 -7.15 -11.02
C HIS A 111 -25.90 -5.70 -10.58
N SER A 112 -26.93 -4.93 -10.89
CA SER A 112 -27.21 -3.67 -10.21
C SER A 112 -28.09 -3.93 -9.01
N ILE A 113 -27.64 -3.54 -7.82
CA ILE A 113 -28.40 -3.64 -6.59
C ILE A 113 -28.77 -2.23 -6.16
N THR A 114 -30.08 -1.95 -6.18
CA THR A 114 -30.63 -0.63 -5.84
C THR A 114 -31.83 -0.78 -4.91
N LYS A 115 -32.13 0.29 -4.19
CA LYS A 115 -33.33 0.37 -3.36
C LYS A 115 -34.39 1.14 -4.14
N SER A 116 -35.55 0.53 -4.31
CA SER A 116 -36.71 1.21 -4.93
C SER A 116 -37.28 2.29 -3.99
N ASP A 117 -38.13 3.15 -4.49
CA ASP A 117 -38.79 4.19 -3.70
C ASP A 117 -39.60 3.62 -2.51
N ASN A 118 -40.12 2.40 -2.66
CA ASN A 118 -40.81 1.67 -1.58
C ASN A 118 -39.86 0.91 -0.63
N GLY A 119 -38.55 1.13 -0.75
CA GLY A 119 -37.56 0.50 0.12
C GLY A 119 -37.18 -0.96 -0.22
N ILE A 120 -37.76 -1.53 -1.27
CA ILE A 120 -37.50 -2.90 -1.72
C ILE A 120 -36.20 -2.94 -2.49
N LEU A 121 -35.35 -3.93 -2.20
CA LEU A 121 -34.12 -4.16 -2.96
C LEU A 121 -34.43 -4.76 -4.32
N VAL A 122 -33.93 -4.13 -5.36
CA VAL A 122 -34.03 -4.59 -6.75
C VAL A 122 -32.65 -5.12 -7.16
N ASN A 123 -32.62 -6.39 -7.53
CA ASN A 123 -31.45 -7.07 -8.09
C ASN A 123 -31.69 -7.32 -9.58
N ASP A 124 -30.96 -6.62 -10.44
CA ASP A 124 -31.20 -6.62 -11.87
C ASP A 124 -29.92 -6.87 -12.68
N ILE A 125 -29.96 -7.84 -13.63
CA ILE A 125 -28.80 -8.15 -14.48
C ILE A 125 -28.60 -7.02 -15.51
N LYS A 126 -27.44 -6.38 -15.50
CA LYS A 126 -27.05 -5.29 -16.39
C LYS A 126 -26.07 -5.70 -17.48
N SER A 127 -25.35 -6.80 -17.26
CA SER A 127 -24.38 -7.35 -18.21
C SER A 127 -24.02 -8.78 -17.84
N LEU A 128 -23.18 -9.41 -18.67
CA LEU A 128 -22.51 -10.68 -18.37
C LEU A 128 -21.01 -10.56 -18.57
N GLN A 129 -20.23 -11.20 -17.71
CA GLN A 129 -18.85 -11.53 -17.99
C GLN A 129 -18.78 -13.00 -18.43
N TYR A 130 -18.14 -13.24 -19.57
CA TYR A 130 -17.79 -14.56 -20.04
C TYR A 130 -16.38 -14.92 -19.55
N ILE A 131 -16.20 -16.15 -19.07
CA ILE A 131 -14.88 -16.74 -18.87
C ILE A 131 -14.79 -17.91 -19.85
N PHE A 132 -13.80 -17.84 -20.73
CA PHE A 132 -13.56 -18.86 -21.76
C PHE A 132 -12.76 -20.03 -21.17
N PRO A 133 -12.74 -21.20 -21.86
CA PRO A 133 -11.98 -22.36 -21.39
C PRO A 133 -10.48 -22.11 -21.19
N ASP A 134 -9.89 -21.14 -21.90
CA ASP A 134 -8.51 -20.69 -21.76
C ASP A 134 -8.28 -19.72 -20.59
N GLY A 135 -9.32 -19.41 -19.79
CA GLY A 135 -9.27 -18.49 -18.67
C GLY A 135 -9.40 -17.00 -19.06
N SER A 136 -9.44 -16.67 -20.35
CA SER A 136 -9.66 -15.30 -20.79
C SER A 136 -11.08 -14.82 -20.44
N LYS A 137 -11.18 -13.49 -20.13
CA LYS A 137 -12.42 -12.88 -19.63
C LYS A 137 -12.87 -11.78 -20.57
N LYS A 138 -14.19 -11.73 -20.87
CA LYS A 138 -14.76 -10.70 -21.73
C LYS A 138 -16.16 -10.30 -21.28
N PHE A 139 -16.43 -9.02 -21.24
CA PHE A 139 -17.80 -8.52 -20.99
C PHE A 139 -18.60 -8.39 -22.28
N VAL A 140 -19.91 -8.45 -22.15
CA VAL A 140 -20.81 -8.06 -23.24
C VAL A 140 -20.61 -6.57 -23.51
N GLY A 141 -20.27 -6.24 -24.78
CA GLY A 141 -19.94 -4.87 -25.18
C GLY A 141 -21.13 -3.90 -25.01
N GLY A 142 -20.89 -2.79 -24.32
CA GLY A 142 -21.90 -1.77 -24.05
C GLY A 142 -22.76 -2.02 -22.81
N GLY A 143 -22.50 -3.06 -22.03
CA GLY A 143 -23.21 -3.34 -20.79
C GLY A 143 -22.77 -2.43 -19.64
N GLY A 144 -23.64 -2.25 -18.65
CA GLY A 144 -23.36 -1.52 -17.43
C GLY A 144 -22.56 -2.38 -16.45
N ILE A 145 -21.27 -2.06 -16.22
CA ILE A 145 -20.40 -2.84 -15.33
C ILE A 145 -20.02 -2.03 -14.10
N LYS A 146 -19.54 -0.80 -14.29
CA LYS A 146 -19.02 0.05 -13.19
C LYS A 146 -20.04 0.27 -12.09
N GLY A 147 -19.68 -0.11 -10.86
CA GLY A 147 -20.51 0.01 -9.67
C GLY A 147 -21.58 -1.07 -9.51
N ASN A 148 -21.58 -2.08 -10.38
CA ASN A 148 -22.39 -3.27 -10.29
C ASN A 148 -21.53 -4.44 -9.80
N VAL A 149 -22.16 -5.48 -9.23
CA VAL A 149 -21.46 -6.55 -8.53
C VAL A 149 -22.02 -7.93 -8.88
N PHE A 150 -21.28 -8.96 -8.52
CA PHE A 150 -21.78 -10.32 -8.40
C PHE A 150 -21.64 -10.77 -6.95
N LEU A 151 -22.70 -11.31 -6.36
CA LEU A 151 -22.69 -11.76 -4.97
C LEU A 151 -22.38 -13.26 -4.88
N ILE A 152 -21.55 -13.64 -3.92
CA ILE A 152 -21.26 -15.03 -3.57
C ILE A 152 -21.64 -15.21 -2.09
N GLY A 153 -22.42 -16.25 -1.79
CA GLY A 153 -22.75 -16.63 -0.43
C GLY A 153 -23.89 -15.83 0.23
N CYS A 154 -24.54 -14.95 -0.51
CA CYS A 154 -25.78 -14.30 -0.07
C CYS A 154 -26.65 -13.84 -1.27
N GLU A 155 -27.93 -13.64 -1.01
CA GLU A 155 -28.85 -12.97 -1.91
C GLU A 155 -28.90 -11.46 -1.66
N ALA A 156 -29.31 -10.68 -2.66
CA ALA A 156 -29.39 -9.23 -2.52
C ALA A 156 -30.31 -8.78 -1.37
N THR A 157 -31.36 -9.52 -1.09
CA THR A 157 -32.31 -9.26 -0.01
C THR A 157 -31.72 -9.42 1.38
N GLU A 158 -30.59 -10.14 1.51
CA GLU A 158 -29.91 -10.36 2.79
C GLU A 158 -28.92 -9.25 3.13
N LEU A 159 -28.51 -8.43 2.14
CA LEU A 159 -27.52 -7.35 2.34
C LEU A 159 -27.78 -6.42 3.55
N PRO A 160 -29.05 -6.00 3.86
CA PRO A 160 -29.29 -5.14 5.01
C PRO A 160 -28.99 -5.77 6.35
N TYR A 161 -28.93 -7.10 6.43
CA TYR A 161 -28.78 -7.88 7.65
C TYR A 161 -27.38 -8.44 7.84
N LEU A 162 -26.46 -8.20 6.91
CA LEU A 162 -25.09 -8.69 7.01
C LEU A 162 -24.28 -7.90 8.04
N ASP A 163 -23.49 -8.60 8.83
CA ASP A 163 -22.47 -8.01 9.71
C ASP A 163 -21.22 -7.63 8.92
N THR A 164 -20.84 -8.44 7.93
CA THR A 164 -19.62 -8.26 7.13
C THR A 164 -19.89 -8.63 5.67
N LEU A 165 -19.34 -7.83 4.76
CA LEU A 165 -19.32 -8.09 3.32
C LEU A 165 -17.91 -7.87 2.79
N ILE A 166 -17.35 -8.86 2.10
CA ILE A 166 -16.00 -8.76 1.52
C ILE A 166 -16.12 -8.35 0.06
N LEU A 167 -15.33 -7.37 -0.37
CA LEU A 167 -15.31 -6.92 -1.77
C LEU A 167 -13.99 -7.31 -2.40
N CYS A 168 -14.03 -7.95 -3.57
CA CYS A 168 -12.84 -8.37 -4.32
C CYS A 168 -13.01 -8.13 -5.82
N GLU A 169 -11.89 -8.21 -6.57
CA GLU A 169 -11.91 -7.92 -8.00
C GLU A 169 -12.53 -9.04 -8.84
N GLY A 170 -12.07 -10.27 -8.68
CA GLY A 170 -12.38 -11.38 -9.58
C GLY A 170 -13.20 -12.50 -8.96
N TYR A 171 -13.86 -13.30 -9.81
CA TYR A 171 -14.68 -14.42 -9.36
C TYR A 171 -13.86 -15.48 -8.59
N ALA A 172 -12.71 -15.92 -9.12
CA ALA A 172 -11.90 -16.96 -8.46
C ALA A 172 -11.41 -16.47 -7.07
N THR A 173 -10.99 -15.20 -7.00
CA THR A 173 -10.64 -14.53 -5.74
C THR A 173 -11.81 -14.57 -4.76
N GLY A 174 -13.00 -14.17 -5.22
CA GLY A 174 -14.23 -14.17 -4.41
C GLY A 174 -14.63 -15.56 -3.92
N SER A 175 -14.54 -16.58 -4.78
CA SER A 175 -14.83 -17.96 -4.40
C SER A 175 -13.84 -18.49 -3.37
N SER A 176 -12.53 -18.24 -3.53
CA SER A 176 -11.51 -18.61 -2.54
C SER A 176 -11.77 -17.95 -1.19
N ILE A 177 -12.14 -16.67 -1.19
CA ILE A 177 -12.48 -15.92 0.02
C ILE A 177 -13.72 -16.52 0.70
N PHE A 178 -14.77 -16.81 -0.06
CA PHE A 178 -15.98 -17.41 0.48
C PHE A 178 -15.71 -18.81 1.04
N GLU A 179 -14.96 -19.65 0.33
CA GLU A 179 -14.60 -21.00 0.78
C GLU A 179 -13.73 -20.96 2.06
N ALA A 180 -12.85 -19.97 2.17
CA ALA A 180 -11.99 -19.82 3.34
C ALA A 180 -12.74 -19.29 4.58
N THR A 181 -13.66 -18.35 4.38
CA THR A 181 -14.24 -17.58 5.51
C THR A 181 -15.70 -17.92 5.82
N GLY A 182 -16.46 -18.41 4.85
CA GLY A 182 -17.91 -18.53 4.90
C GLY A 182 -18.66 -17.19 4.87
N LEU A 183 -17.94 -16.06 4.70
CA LEU A 183 -18.53 -14.73 4.68
C LEU A 183 -18.96 -14.33 3.26
N PRO A 184 -20.07 -13.58 3.12
CA PRO A 184 -20.54 -13.10 1.83
C PRO A 184 -19.49 -12.23 1.10
N VAL A 185 -19.43 -12.38 -0.22
CA VAL A 185 -18.48 -11.66 -1.08
C VAL A 185 -19.21 -10.95 -2.20
N ALA A 186 -18.80 -9.71 -2.49
CA ALA A 186 -19.20 -8.95 -3.67
C ALA A 186 -18.01 -8.83 -4.64
N VAL A 187 -18.11 -9.46 -5.80
CA VAL A 187 -17.14 -9.32 -6.89
C VAL A 187 -17.44 -8.02 -7.64
N VAL A 188 -16.48 -7.10 -7.70
CA VAL A 188 -16.64 -5.76 -8.30
C VAL A 188 -16.07 -5.66 -9.71
N PHE A 189 -15.48 -6.74 -10.25
CA PHE A 189 -14.94 -6.93 -11.59
C PHE A 189 -13.71 -6.11 -11.99
N SER A 190 -13.33 -5.12 -11.22
CA SER A 190 -12.09 -4.35 -11.39
C SER A 190 -11.80 -3.52 -10.14
N ALA A 191 -10.52 -3.38 -9.77
CA ALA A 191 -10.10 -2.51 -8.68
C ALA A 191 -10.59 -1.06 -8.88
N ASN A 192 -10.59 -0.55 -10.12
CA ASN A 192 -11.09 0.78 -10.48
C ASN A 192 -12.61 0.96 -10.29
N PHE A 193 -13.36 -0.11 -10.14
CA PHE A 193 -14.83 -0.05 -9.90
C PHE A 193 -15.19 -0.19 -8.42
N CYS A 194 -14.21 -0.56 -7.59
CA CYS A 194 -14.43 -0.89 -6.18
C CYS A 194 -15.03 0.29 -5.40
N LEU A 195 -14.51 1.49 -5.55
CA LEU A 195 -15.07 2.68 -4.89
C LEU A 195 -16.54 2.92 -5.27
N THR A 196 -16.83 2.87 -6.58
CA THR A 196 -18.22 3.11 -7.05
C THR A 196 -19.17 2.02 -6.56
N ALA A 197 -18.73 0.75 -6.54
CA ALA A 197 -19.51 -0.37 -6.02
C ALA A 197 -19.73 -0.23 -4.51
N SER A 198 -18.69 0.09 -3.75
CA SER A 198 -18.74 0.30 -2.29
C SER A 198 -19.71 1.41 -1.90
N VAL A 199 -19.67 2.56 -2.60
CA VAL A 199 -20.60 3.68 -2.37
C VAL A 199 -22.05 3.28 -2.66
N ARG A 200 -22.31 2.48 -3.71
CA ARG A 200 -23.65 1.97 -4.01
C ARG A 200 -24.12 0.97 -2.97
N LEU A 201 -23.29 -0.01 -2.62
CA LEU A 201 -23.62 -1.03 -1.61
C LEU A 201 -23.86 -0.41 -0.24
N ARG A 202 -23.12 0.64 0.13
CA ARG A 202 -23.31 1.35 1.41
C ARG A 202 -24.72 1.95 1.56
N LYS A 203 -25.41 2.24 0.46
CA LYS A 203 -26.81 2.71 0.49
C LYS A 203 -27.80 1.62 0.87
N VAL A 204 -27.41 0.35 0.76
CA VAL A 204 -28.30 -0.81 0.98
C VAL A 204 -27.89 -1.68 2.17
N THR A 205 -26.66 -1.54 2.68
CA THR A 205 -26.17 -2.32 3.83
C THR A 205 -25.33 -1.50 4.78
N GLY A 206 -25.47 -1.78 6.09
CA GLY A 206 -24.60 -1.27 7.17
C GLY A 206 -23.38 -2.16 7.46
N ALA A 207 -23.22 -3.29 6.78
CA ALA A 207 -22.18 -4.27 7.02
C ALA A 207 -20.77 -3.64 7.07
N LYS A 208 -19.88 -4.23 7.86
CA LYS A 208 -18.45 -3.93 7.75
C LYS A 208 -17.94 -4.37 6.39
N PHE A 209 -17.30 -3.48 5.64
CA PHE A 209 -16.66 -3.84 4.39
C PHE A 209 -15.19 -4.24 4.63
N VAL A 210 -14.80 -5.37 4.05
CA VAL A 210 -13.40 -5.80 3.94
C VAL A 210 -13.03 -5.72 2.46
N ILE A 211 -12.14 -4.79 2.12
CA ILE A 211 -11.70 -4.56 0.74
C ILE A 211 -10.51 -5.47 0.47
N ALA A 212 -10.73 -6.52 -0.29
CA ALA A 212 -9.77 -7.59 -0.59
C ALA A 212 -9.34 -7.50 -2.07
N LEU A 213 -8.56 -6.47 -2.42
CA LEU A 213 -8.03 -6.25 -3.76
C LEU A 213 -6.66 -6.92 -3.93
N ASP A 214 -6.18 -6.93 -5.18
CA ASP A 214 -4.95 -7.59 -5.56
C ASP A 214 -3.71 -6.82 -5.05
N ASN A 215 -2.68 -7.54 -4.65
CA ASN A 215 -1.35 -7.00 -4.31
C ASN A 215 -0.45 -7.13 -5.54
N ASP A 216 -0.56 -6.20 -6.45
CA ASP A 216 0.25 -6.15 -7.66
C ASP A 216 1.46 -5.20 -7.55
N THR A 217 2.46 -5.40 -8.40
CA THR A 217 3.66 -4.56 -8.42
C THR A 217 3.39 -3.12 -8.87
N SER A 218 2.23 -2.84 -9.45
CA SER A 218 1.83 -1.48 -9.88
C SER A 218 1.26 -0.64 -8.72
N GLY A 219 0.90 -1.28 -7.59
CA GLY A 219 0.27 -0.63 -6.44
C GLY A 219 -1.16 -0.13 -6.69
N ILE A 220 -1.77 -0.48 -7.84
CA ILE A 220 -3.13 -0.04 -8.20
C ILE A 220 -4.16 -0.61 -7.21
N GLY A 221 -4.03 -1.88 -6.84
CA GLY A 221 -4.93 -2.53 -5.89
C GLY A 221 -4.90 -1.84 -4.53
N GLU A 222 -3.71 -1.60 -3.97
CA GLU A 222 -3.55 -0.91 -2.69
C GLU A 222 -4.10 0.53 -2.73
N LYS A 223 -3.78 1.28 -3.78
CA LYS A 223 -4.29 2.65 -3.97
C LYS A 223 -5.81 2.68 -3.96
N ASN A 224 -6.45 1.83 -4.78
CA ASN A 224 -7.91 1.79 -4.86
C ASN A 224 -8.55 1.31 -3.54
N ALA A 225 -7.93 0.36 -2.83
CA ALA A 225 -8.41 -0.08 -1.52
C ALA A 225 -8.37 1.06 -0.49
N ASN A 226 -7.29 1.84 -0.46
CA ASN A 226 -7.14 3.00 0.41
C ASN A 226 -8.14 4.11 0.06
N GLU A 227 -8.42 4.36 -1.23
CA GLU A 227 -9.47 5.29 -1.66
C GLU A 227 -10.85 4.89 -1.11
N VAL A 228 -11.19 3.59 -1.15
CA VAL A 228 -12.45 3.09 -0.57
C VAL A 228 -12.50 3.28 0.94
N VAL A 229 -11.44 2.90 1.65
CA VAL A 229 -11.37 3.02 3.13
C VAL A 229 -11.51 4.48 3.57
N ASN A 230 -10.94 5.42 2.82
CA ASN A 230 -11.04 6.85 3.13
C ASN A 230 -12.41 7.46 2.80
N ALA A 231 -13.12 6.93 1.80
CA ALA A 231 -14.38 7.50 1.30
C ALA A 231 -15.64 6.83 1.88
N VAL A 232 -15.53 5.58 2.37
CA VAL A 232 -16.68 4.78 2.82
C VAL A 232 -16.50 4.39 4.27
N SER A 233 -17.47 4.69 5.11
CA SER A 233 -17.44 4.36 6.54
C SER A 233 -17.50 2.84 6.79
N ASN A 234 -17.03 2.41 7.96
CA ASN A 234 -17.01 1.00 8.42
C ASN A 234 -16.31 0.07 7.41
N CYS A 235 -15.10 0.45 7.00
CA CYS A 235 -14.34 -0.17 5.93
C CYS A 235 -12.90 -0.46 6.39
N VAL A 236 -12.36 -1.62 6.01
CA VAL A 236 -10.95 -1.98 6.21
C VAL A 236 -10.39 -2.58 4.92
N SER A 237 -9.11 -2.38 4.65
CA SER A 237 -8.42 -3.05 3.54
C SER A 237 -7.65 -4.26 4.02
N ARG A 238 -7.59 -5.28 3.16
CA ARG A 238 -6.74 -6.47 3.28
C ARG A 238 -6.16 -6.79 1.91
N LEU A 239 -4.86 -6.90 1.83
CA LEU A 239 -4.15 -7.35 0.64
C LEU A 239 -3.46 -8.67 0.97
N PRO A 240 -3.35 -9.61 0.02
CA PRO A 240 -2.61 -10.84 0.27
C PRO A 240 -1.12 -10.56 0.53
N SER A 241 -0.50 -11.36 1.38
CA SER A 241 0.94 -11.23 1.72
C SER A 241 1.89 -11.61 0.59
N ILE A 242 1.36 -12.14 -0.50
CA ILE A 242 2.09 -12.47 -1.73
C ILE A 242 1.72 -11.48 -2.84
N THR A 243 2.54 -11.40 -3.88
CA THR A 243 2.16 -10.72 -5.13
C THR A 243 1.08 -11.54 -5.82
N GLY A 244 -0.04 -10.90 -6.20
CA GLY A 244 -1.20 -11.52 -6.82
C GLY A 244 -2.48 -11.30 -6.03
N ASP A 245 -3.42 -12.22 -6.15
CA ASP A 245 -4.73 -12.14 -5.51
C ASP A 245 -4.92 -13.21 -4.40
N PHE A 246 -6.06 -13.20 -3.71
CA PHE A 246 -6.36 -14.22 -2.67
C PHE A 246 -6.62 -15.61 -3.23
N ASN A 247 -6.87 -15.78 -4.53
CA ASN A 247 -6.87 -17.11 -5.15
C ASN A 247 -5.43 -17.61 -5.35
N ASP A 248 -4.49 -16.75 -5.72
CA ASP A 248 -3.07 -17.13 -5.80
C ASP A 248 -2.54 -17.50 -4.40
N LEU A 249 -2.96 -16.79 -3.36
CA LEU A 249 -2.68 -17.16 -1.96
C LEU A 249 -3.29 -18.52 -1.61
N HIS A 250 -4.55 -18.77 -1.97
CA HIS A 250 -5.21 -20.07 -1.80
C HIS A 250 -4.42 -21.19 -2.48
N LEU A 251 -4.03 -21.00 -3.74
CA LEU A 251 -3.29 -22.00 -4.49
C LEU A 251 -1.91 -22.31 -3.91
N SER A 252 -1.24 -21.31 -3.33
CA SER A 252 0.12 -21.44 -2.80
C SER A 252 0.19 -21.86 -1.34
N LYS A 253 -0.74 -21.38 -0.48
CA LYS A 253 -0.68 -21.57 0.97
C LYS A 253 -1.96 -22.15 1.60
N GLY A 254 -3.01 -22.38 0.82
CA GLY A 254 -4.27 -22.98 1.25
C GLY A 254 -5.30 -21.97 1.81
N LEU A 255 -6.52 -22.47 2.03
CA LEU A 255 -7.67 -21.65 2.50
C LEU A 255 -7.50 -21.12 3.93
N ASP A 256 -6.82 -21.84 4.80
CA ASP A 256 -6.57 -21.39 6.18
C ASP A 256 -5.75 -20.10 6.21
N GLN A 257 -4.75 -19.99 5.33
CA GLN A 257 -3.96 -18.77 5.22
C GLN A 257 -4.78 -17.60 4.67
N VAL A 258 -5.65 -17.84 3.68
CA VAL A 258 -6.60 -16.82 3.18
C VAL A 258 -7.50 -16.31 4.31
N LYS A 259 -8.06 -17.23 5.12
CA LYS A 259 -8.89 -16.87 6.28
C LYS A 259 -8.13 -16.03 7.31
N LEU A 260 -6.92 -16.45 7.63
CA LEU A 260 -6.05 -15.76 8.58
C LEU A 260 -5.81 -14.30 8.14
N GLU A 261 -5.37 -14.09 6.90
CA GLU A 261 -5.01 -12.75 6.40
C GLU A 261 -6.21 -11.81 6.24
N LEU A 262 -7.40 -12.35 5.96
CA LEU A 262 -8.62 -11.56 5.84
C LEU A 262 -9.24 -11.17 7.18
N LEU A 263 -9.24 -12.09 8.16
CA LEU A 263 -10.01 -11.92 9.39
C LEU A 263 -9.17 -11.47 10.57
N GLU A 264 -7.88 -11.75 10.58
CA GLU A 264 -7.02 -11.29 11.66
C GLU A 264 -6.76 -9.78 11.59
N SER A 265 -6.82 -9.15 12.74
CA SER A 265 -6.42 -7.76 12.87
C SER A 265 -4.90 -7.64 12.69
N LYS A 266 -4.42 -6.64 11.93
CA LYS A 266 -3.00 -6.26 11.90
C LYS A 266 -2.46 -5.99 13.32
N PHE A 267 -3.33 -5.62 14.23
CA PHE A 267 -3.02 -5.36 15.64
C PHE A 267 -3.59 -6.48 16.51
N ASN A 268 -2.91 -7.63 16.58
CA ASN A 268 -3.29 -8.69 17.52
C ASN A 268 -2.80 -8.33 18.93
N ILE A 269 -3.40 -7.30 19.54
CA ILE A 269 -3.02 -6.80 20.87
C ILE A 269 -3.14 -7.88 21.95
N ARG A 270 -4.08 -8.82 21.78
CA ARG A 270 -4.34 -9.86 22.78
C ARG A 270 -3.17 -10.81 22.99
N GLN A 271 -2.32 -11.05 21.98
CA GLN A 271 -1.12 -11.87 22.12
C GLN A 271 -0.07 -11.23 23.05
N TYR A 272 -0.11 -9.88 23.20
CA TYR A 272 0.81 -9.12 24.04
C TYR A 272 0.27 -8.89 25.46
N ALA A 273 -0.75 -9.63 25.88
CA ALA A 273 -1.22 -9.57 27.25
C ALA A 273 -0.09 -10.02 28.21
N ILE A 274 0.24 -9.19 29.22
CA ILE A 274 1.35 -9.46 30.17
C ILE A 274 1.22 -10.85 30.84
N ARG A 275 0.01 -11.34 31.06
CA ARG A 275 -0.23 -12.70 31.58
C ARG A 275 0.33 -13.83 30.69
N ASN A 276 0.67 -13.53 29.43
CA ASN A 276 1.26 -14.50 28.51
C ASN A 276 2.81 -14.55 28.63
N LEU A 277 3.41 -13.59 29.36
CA LEU A 277 4.84 -13.54 29.63
C LEU A 277 5.14 -14.47 30.82
N VAL A 278 5.19 -15.76 30.57
CA VAL A 278 5.40 -16.81 31.60
C VAL A 278 6.86 -17.23 31.69
N GLU A 279 7.70 -16.87 30.74
CA GLU A 279 9.12 -17.19 30.74
C GLU A 279 9.90 -16.22 31.63
N GLU A 280 11.04 -16.67 32.15
CA GLU A 280 11.96 -15.77 32.85
C GLU A 280 12.46 -14.68 31.90
N PRO A 281 12.50 -13.41 32.35
CA PRO A 281 13.01 -12.32 31.54
C PRO A 281 14.46 -12.57 31.12
N LYS A 282 14.76 -12.40 29.85
CA LYS A 282 16.16 -12.45 29.39
C LYS A 282 16.95 -11.33 30.06
N PRO A 283 18.14 -11.63 30.59
CA PRO A 283 18.99 -10.59 31.18
C PRO A 283 19.36 -9.54 30.13
N ILE A 284 19.49 -8.30 30.58
CA ILE A 284 19.97 -7.22 29.72
C ILE A 284 21.47 -7.45 29.48
N GLU A 285 21.83 -7.48 28.20
CA GLU A 285 23.24 -7.44 27.81
C GLU A 285 23.73 -5.99 27.83
N TRP A 286 24.86 -5.73 28.43
CA TRP A 286 25.44 -4.40 28.64
C TRP A 286 26.67 -4.19 27.79
N LEU A 287 26.79 -3.04 27.15
CA LEU A 287 28.05 -2.54 26.60
C LEU A 287 28.91 -1.90 27.72
N VAL A 288 28.27 -1.07 28.54
CA VAL A 288 28.82 -0.52 29.78
C VAL A 288 27.92 -0.95 30.92
N ASP A 289 28.50 -1.63 31.92
CA ASP A 289 27.77 -2.28 33.01
C ASP A 289 26.72 -1.39 33.65
N SER A 290 25.47 -1.85 33.63
CA SER A 290 24.30 -1.18 34.23
C SER A 290 24.08 0.28 33.75
N PHE A 291 24.68 0.66 32.62
CA PHE A 291 24.64 2.04 32.14
C PHE A 291 24.25 2.13 30.63
N ILE A 292 24.95 1.43 29.75
CA ILE A 292 24.64 1.40 28.32
C ILE A 292 24.27 -0.02 27.92
N PRO A 293 22.98 -0.29 27.59
CA PRO A 293 22.58 -1.59 27.10
C PRO A 293 23.14 -1.84 25.68
N LEU A 294 23.51 -3.07 25.40
CA LEU A 294 23.98 -3.49 24.08
C LEU A 294 22.83 -3.44 23.05
N GLY A 295 23.14 -3.01 21.83
CA GLY A 295 22.19 -3.01 20.72
C GLY A 295 21.00 -2.04 20.87
N LYS A 296 21.14 -1.01 21.68
CA LYS A 296 20.16 0.05 21.85
C LYS A 296 20.74 1.41 21.47
N PRO A 297 19.98 2.27 20.77
CA PRO A 297 20.38 3.65 20.56
C PRO A 297 20.35 4.44 21.87
N GLY A 298 21.27 5.42 21.99
CA GLY A 298 21.33 6.33 23.12
C GLY A 298 21.64 7.75 22.68
N ILE A 299 21.23 8.75 23.45
CA ILE A 299 21.53 10.16 23.22
C ILE A 299 22.22 10.72 24.47
N ILE A 300 23.35 11.40 24.26
CA ILE A 300 24.01 12.20 25.29
C ILE A 300 23.79 13.67 24.97
N ALA A 301 23.01 14.33 25.82
CA ALA A 301 22.72 15.76 25.70
C ALA A 301 23.34 16.56 26.86
N ALA A 302 24.01 17.64 26.52
CA ALA A 302 24.54 18.60 27.47
C ALA A 302 24.87 19.93 26.77
N VAL A 303 25.06 20.99 27.52
CA VAL A 303 25.49 22.29 26.99
C VAL A 303 26.87 22.22 26.32
N GLY A 304 27.16 23.17 25.42
CA GLY A 304 28.47 23.23 24.74
C GLY A 304 29.63 23.33 25.74
N GLY A 305 30.81 22.74 25.41
CA GLY A 305 32.04 22.88 26.18
C GLY A 305 32.18 21.98 27.41
N VAL A 306 31.22 21.14 27.77
CA VAL A 306 31.27 20.27 28.96
C VAL A 306 32.03 18.94 28.74
N GLY A 307 32.60 18.73 27.56
CA GLY A 307 33.43 17.55 27.27
C GLY A 307 32.68 16.33 26.70
N LYS A 308 31.51 16.51 26.04
CA LYS A 308 30.76 15.40 25.40
C LYS A 308 31.65 14.59 24.44
N SER A 309 32.27 15.26 23.47
CA SER A 309 33.14 14.65 22.46
C SER A 309 34.30 13.93 23.07
N LEU A 310 34.96 14.54 24.08
CA LEU A 310 36.05 13.93 24.83
C LEU A 310 35.61 12.65 25.56
N SER A 311 34.42 12.68 26.15
CA SER A 311 33.83 11.53 26.84
C SER A 311 33.49 10.40 25.88
N MET A 312 33.05 10.73 24.66
CA MET A 312 32.76 9.72 23.62
C MET A 312 34.05 9.07 23.09
N ILE A 313 35.14 9.85 22.93
CA ILE A 313 36.45 9.31 22.57
C ILE A 313 36.97 8.39 23.72
N GLN A 314 36.78 8.79 24.97
CA GLN A 314 37.13 7.95 26.12
C GLN A 314 36.35 6.64 26.13
N LEU A 315 35.05 6.68 25.87
CA LEU A 315 34.22 5.48 25.77
C LEU A 315 34.70 4.56 24.64
N ALA A 316 34.95 5.12 23.45
CA ALA A 316 35.44 4.37 22.30
C ALA A 316 36.78 3.69 22.56
N LEU A 317 37.74 4.41 23.16
CA LEU A 317 39.02 3.83 23.60
C LEU A 317 38.79 2.73 24.63
N GLY A 318 37.93 2.94 25.61
CA GLY A 318 37.59 1.94 26.62
C GLY A 318 37.00 0.66 26.01
N ILE A 319 36.15 0.79 25.00
CA ILE A 319 35.57 -0.37 24.29
C ILE A 319 36.63 -1.11 23.49
N ALA A 320 37.55 -0.42 22.84
CA ALA A 320 38.61 -1.05 22.07
C ALA A 320 39.67 -1.72 22.98
N THR A 321 40.07 -1.08 24.08
CA THR A 321 41.16 -1.57 24.94
C THR A 321 40.67 -2.38 26.13
N GLY A 322 39.46 -2.20 26.59
CA GLY A 322 38.92 -2.68 27.85
C GLY A 322 39.18 -1.68 28.98
N GLY A 323 38.46 -1.79 30.05
CA GLY A 323 38.59 -0.91 31.19
C GLY A 323 37.27 -0.36 31.69
N GLN A 324 37.28 0.91 32.08
CA GLN A 324 36.14 1.57 32.69
C GLN A 324 35.80 2.88 31.96
N TRP A 325 34.50 3.22 31.95
CA TRP A 325 34.00 4.53 31.55
C TRP A 325 33.09 5.08 32.64
N TRP A 326 33.42 6.26 33.17
CA TRP A 326 32.75 6.86 34.32
C TRP A 326 32.64 5.91 35.53
N GLY A 327 33.70 5.12 35.79
CA GLY A 327 33.75 4.15 36.88
C GLY A 327 32.93 2.87 36.67
N LYS A 328 32.34 2.68 35.48
CA LYS A 328 31.61 1.47 35.08
C LYS A 328 32.46 0.61 34.15
N ASN A 329 32.37 -0.70 34.31
CA ASN A 329 33.15 -1.64 33.49
C ASN A 329 32.58 -1.70 32.05
N ILE A 330 33.50 -1.78 31.08
CA ILE A 330 33.15 -2.15 29.72
C ILE A 330 32.96 -3.67 29.69
N MET A 331 31.75 -4.08 29.29
CA MET A 331 31.38 -5.51 29.29
C MET A 331 31.65 -6.19 27.95
N GLN A 332 31.65 -5.42 26.84
CA GLN A 332 31.92 -5.94 25.50
C GLN A 332 33.02 -5.11 24.84
N LYS A 333 34.10 -5.79 24.42
CA LYS A 333 35.17 -5.17 23.64
C LYS A 333 34.88 -5.28 22.15
N GLY A 334 35.34 -4.30 21.38
CA GLY A 334 35.19 -4.31 19.93
C GLY A 334 35.64 -3.02 19.28
N SER A 335 35.50 -2.98 17.97
CA SER A 335 35.78 -1.78 17.18
C SER A 335 34.72 -0.71 17.40
N THR A 336 35.08 0.55 17.19
CA THR A 336 34.21 1.69 17.38
C THR A 336 34.37 2.69 16.23
N VAL A 337 33.33 3.42 15.87
CA VAL A 337 33.35 4.49 14.86
C VAL A 337 32.81 5.76 15.45
N ILE A 338 33.50 6.88 15.26
CA ILE A 338 33.06 8.22 15.64
C ILE A 338 33.04 9.09 14.38
N PHE A 339 31.88 9.61 14.04
CA PHE A 339 31.71 10.65 13.04
C PHE A 339 31.80 12.01 13.73
N ALA A 340 32.97 12.67 13.62
CA ALA A 340 33.27 13.93 14.28
C ALA A 340 32.97 15.11 13.31
N ALA A 341 31.94 15.89 13.59
CA ALA A 341 31.55 16.99 12.72
C ALA A 341 32.08 18.37 13.16
N GLU A 342 32.56 18.49 14.40
CA GLU A 342 33.13 19.74 14.92
C GLU A 342 34.67 19.73 14.97
N ASP A 343 35.29 18.57 15.09
CA ASP A 343 36.74 18.44 15.28
C ASP A 343 37.43 17.93 14.00
N ASP A 344 38.58 18.50 13.66
CA ASP A 344 39.50 17.96 12.66
C ASP A 344 40.33 16.80 13.24
N LEU A 345 41.01 16.06 12.34
CA LEU A 345 41.80 14.90 12.74
C LEU A 345 42.96 15.28 13.71
N SER A 346 43.51 16.49 13.60
CA SER A 346 44.60 16.97 14.47
C SER A 346 44.10 17.19 15.90
N GLU A 347 42.90 17.73 16.07
CA GLU A 347 42.28 17.92 17.38
C GLU A 347 41.88 16.57 18.00
N VAL A 348 41.28 15.69 17.23
CA VAL A 348 41.00 14.32 17.68
C VAL A 348 42.26 13.59 18.11
N HIS A 349 43.35 13.74 17.37
CA HIS A 349 44.64 13.13 17.73
C HIS A 349 45.20 13.66 19.07
N ARG A 350 45.13 14.99 19.30
CA ARG A 350 45.53 15.59 20.58
C ARG A 350 44.71 15.03 21.74
N ARG A 351 43.42 14.89 21.58
CA ARG A 351 42.50 14.33 22.59
C ARG A 351 42.82 12.85 22.88
N ILE A 352 42.99 12.06 21.82
CA ILE A 352 43.38 10.64 21.96
C ILE A 352 44.72 10.50 22.69
N ALA A 353 45.74 11.27 22.33
CA ALA A 353 47.04 11.25 22.99
C ALA A 353 46.96 11.59 24.49
N SER A 354 46.04 12.53 24.85
CA SER A 354 45.81 12.88 26.26
C SER A 354 45.07 11.76 27.03
N LEU A 355 44.14 11.07 26.40
CA LEU A 355 43.31 10.03 27.02
C LEU A 355 44.04 8.66 27.08
N ASP A 356 44.99 8.42 26.20
CA ASP A 356 45.73 7.16 26.08
C ASP A 356 47.26 7.42 26.12
N PRO A 357 47.79 7.96 27.21
CA PRO A 357 49.22 8.27 27.32
C PRO A 357 50.11 7.02 27.33
N LEU A 358 49.56 5.84 27.63
CA LEU A 358 50.27 4.56 27.62
C LEU A 358 50.22 3.87 26.24
N GLY A 359 49.48 4.42 25.29
CA GLY A 359 49.35 3.86 23.94
C GLY A 359 48.67 2.49 23.91
N LEU A 360 47.70 2.25 24.78
CA LEU A 360 46.97 0.97 24.86
C LEU A 360 46.24 0.62 23.56
N ARG A 361 45.86 1.65 22.80
CA ARG A 361 45.24 1.47 21.47
C ARG A 361 46.11 0.71 20.47
N PHE A 362 47.45 0.83 20.61
CA PHE A 362 48.40 0.12 19.75
C PHE A 362 48.60 -1.35 20.13
N GLN A 363 48.06 -1.76 21.27
CA GLN A 363 48.10 -3.13 21.77
C GLN A 363 46.77 -3.84 21.62
N SER A 364 45.72 -3.11 21.27
CA SER A 364 44.36 -3.64 21.03
C SER A 364 44.30 -4.37 19.70
N GLN A 365 43.48 -5.43 19.63
CA GLN A 365 43.09 -6.08 18.38
C GLN A 365 41.89 -5.39 17.71
N TYR A 366 41.31 -4.37 18.35
CA TYR A 366 40.15 -3.63 17.88
C TYR A 366 40.56 -2.18 17.61
N ASP A 367 39.95 -1.59 16.58
CA ASP A 367 40.25 -0.23 16.13
C ASP A 367 39.21 0.79 16.61
N VAL A 368 39.69 2.01 16.82
CA VAL A 368 38.87 3.19 16.99
C VAL A 368 38.96 4.03 15.71
N TYR A 369 37.94 3.99 14.88
CA TYR A 369 37.85 4.80 13.67
C TYR A 369 37.26 6.17 14.01
N VAL A 370 37.91 7.23 13.55
CA VAL A 370 37.38 8.58 13.64
C VAL A 370 37.28 9.15 12.22
N PHE A 371 36.05 9.47 11.81
CA PHE A 371 35.77 10.04 10.52
C PHE A 371 35.54 11.55 10.67
N PRO A 372 36.51 12.42 10.29
CA PRO A 372 36.41 13.87 10.46
C PRO A 372 35.56 14.46 9.32
N ILE A 373 34.37 14.92 9.64
CA ILE A 373 33.44 15.52 8.66
C ILE A 373 33.99 16.82 8.05
N PRO A 374 34.68 17.71 8.81
CA PRO A 374 35.24 18.95 8.25
C PRO A 374 36.26 18.72 7.12
N GLU A 375 36.87 17.54 7.06
CA GLU A 375 37.87 17.18 6.03
C GLU A 375 37.22 16.54 4.78
N GLN A 376 35.90 16.28 4.82
CA GLN A 376 35.17 15.68 3.69
C GLN A 376 34.77 16.74 2.66
N LYS A 377 34.75 16.35 1.39
CA LYS A 377 34.36 17.25 0.28
C LYS A 377 32.88 17.59 0.25
N GLU A 378 32.05 16.66 0.74
CA GLU A 378 30.60 16.76 0.69
C GLU A 378 29.99 16.63 2.08
N PRO A 379 28.89 17.36 2.36
CA PRO A 379 28.16 17.19 3.63
C PRO A 379 27.60 15.79 3.77
N MET A 380 27.77 15.18 4.95
CA MET A 380 27.22 13.86 5.25
C MET A 380 25.82 13.97 5.81
N ILE A 381 24.83 14.07 4.94
CA ILE A 381 23.41 14.16 5.34
C ILE A 381 22.76 12.77 5.27
N LEU A 382 22.41 12.24 6.43
CA LEU A 382 21.84 10.90 6.58
C LEU A 382 20.31 10.92 6.64
N LEU A 383 19.72 12.02 7.12
CA LEU A 383 18.28 12.19 7.23
C LEU A 383 17.83 13.54 6.66
N ARG A 384 16.74 13.53 5.90
CA ARG A 384 16.02 14.69 5.38
C ARG A 384 14.55 14.63 5.79
N GLU A 385 13.77 15.69 5.55
CA GLU A 385 12.33 15.70 5.80
C GLU A 385 11.60 14.56 5.07
N GLU A 386 12.06 14.19 3.87
CA GLU A 386 11.47 13.12 3.06
C GLU A 386 11.86 11.70 3.56
N GLY A 387 12.78 11.58 4.51
CA GLY A 387 13.22 10.33 5.08
C GLY A 387 14.72 10.07 4.99
N VAL A 388 15.10 8.81 5.20
CA VAL A 388 16.49 8.31 5.19
C VAL A 388 17.08 8.41 3.78
N THR A 389 18.31 8.95 3.68
CA THR A 389 19.01 9.13 2.40
C THR A 389 19.68 7.84 1.90
N SER A 390 20.03 7.78 0.60
CA SER A 390 20.85 6.68 0.05
C SER A 390 22.23 6.62 0.71
N MET A 391 22.82 7.79 1.06
CA MET A 391 24.08 7.87 1.79
C MET A 391 24.03 7.15 3.15
N ALA A 392 22.90 7.24 3.85
CA ALA A 392 22.72 6.50 5.11
C ALA A 392 22.69 4.97 4.88
N GLN A 393 22.08 4.54 3.77
CA GLN A 393 22.05 3.11 3.42
C GLN A 393 23.44 2.61 3.06
N GLU A 394 24.22 3.36 2.27
CA GLU A 394 25.60 3.05 1.94
C GLU A 394 26.49 3.00 3.20
N LEU A 395 26.30 3.95 4.12
CA LEU A 395 27.00 3.95 5.39
C LEU A 395 26.72 2.70 6.22
N VAL A 396 25.47 2.26 6.28
CA VAL A 396 25.11 1.02 7.01
C VAL A 396 25.81 -0.18 6.41
N GLU A 397 25.93 -0.29 5.09
CA GLU A 397 26.65 -1.39 4.44
C GLU A 397 28.16 -1.32 4.73
N GLU A 398 28.76 -0.14 4.74
CA GLU A 398 30.16 0.04 5.11
C GLU A 398 30.41 -0.35 6.57
N LEU A 399 29.56 0.11 7.51
CA LEU A 399 29.70 -0.21 8.93
C LEU A 399 29.58 -1.72 9.21
N LYS A 400 28.81 -2.47 8.43
CA LYS A 400 28.70 -3.93 8.53
C LYS A 400 30.02 -4.65 8.16
N THR A 401 30.91 -4.00 7.42
CA THR A 401 32.21 -4.58 7.05
C THR A 401 33.20 -4.53 8.18
N ILE A 402 33.00 -3.67 9.19
CA ILE A 402 33.95 -3.50 10.34
C ILE A 402 33.78 -4.66 11.31
N PRO A 403 34.82 -5.45 11.52
CA PRO A 403 34.71 -6.62 12.39
C PRO A 403 34.48 -6.23 13.85
N ASN A 404 33.52 -6.91 14.46
CA ASN A 404 33.17 -6.74 15.88
C ASN A 404 32.86 -5.28 16.27
N LEU A 405 32.13 -4.55 15.43
CA LEU A 405 31.69 -3.19 15.68
C LEU A 405 30.71 -3.15 16.87
N GLN A 406 31.02 -2.39 17.92
CA GLN A 406 30.25 -2.30 19.15
C GLN A 406 29.60 -0.93 19.37
N LEU A 407 30.17 0.14 18.81
CA LEU A 407 29.69 1.50 19.02
C LEU A 407 29.86 2.33 17.74
N VAL A 408 28.81 3.07 17.40
CA VAL A 408 28.86 4.15 16.41
C VAL A 408 28.39 5.44 17.08
N VAL A 409 29.13 6.52 16.92
CA VAL A 409 28.84 7.84 17.49
C VAL A 409 28.72 8.87 16.40
N PHE A 410 27.65 9.67 16.44
CA PHE A 410 27.45 10.86 15.60
C PHE A 410 27.57 12.11 16.47
N ASP A 411 28.59 12.92 16.29
CA ASP A 411 28.93 14.03 17.19
C ASP A 411 29.18 15.35 16.41
N PRO A 412 28.25 16.32 16.49
CA PRO A 412 26.92 16.21 17.04
C PRO A 412 25.91 15.66 16.02
N LEU A 413 24.85 15.01 16.49
CA LEU A 413 23.80 14.44 15.66
C LEU A 413 23.20 15.44 14.66
N GLN A 414 23.10 16.70 15.05
CA GLN A 414 22.54 17.79 14.23
C GLN A 414 23.26 18.00 12.90
N ALA A 415 24.53 17.68 12.81
CA ALA A 415 25.33 17.85 11.58
C ALA A 415 24.95 16.86 10.46
N PHE A 416 24.21 15.79 10.77
CA PHE A 416 23.85 14.72 9.87
C PHE A 416 22.40 14.79 9.36
N THR A 417 21.67 15.87 9.71
CA THR A 417 20.28 16.05 9.30
C THR A 417 20.05 17.45 8.73
N THR A 418 19.13 17.59 7.78
CA THR A 418 18.71 18.90 7.25
C THR A 418 17.49 19.47 7.95
N GLY A 419 16.83 18.69 8.82
CA GLY A 419 15.60 19.07 9.50
C GLY A 419 15.82 19.66 10.89
N ASN A 420 14.75 20.11 11.49
CA ASN A 420 14.76 20.64 12.87
C ASN A 420 14.60 19.47 13.87
N ILE A 421 15.69 18.99 14.45
CA ILE A 421 15.73 17.88 15.42
C ILE A 421 14.79 18.12 16.62
N SER A 422 14.33 19.34 16.84
CA SER A 422 13.35 19.63 17.90
C SER A 422 11.90 19.30 17.52
N SER A 423 11.61 18.95 16.26
CA SER A 423 10.28 18.48 15.85
C SER A 423 10.09 17.00 16.17
N SER A 424 8.97 16.66 16.81
CA SER A 424 8.66 15.27 17.25
C SER A 424 8.58 14.25 16.11
N ASN A 425 8.41 14.70 14.85
CA ASN A 425 8.30 13.82 13.69
C ASN A 425 9.66 13.32 13.18
N GLU A 426 10.75 14.05 13.41
CA GLU A 426 12.08 13.71 12.91
C GLU A 426 12.86 12.81 13.87
N VAL A 427 12.66 12.97 15.17
CA VAL A 427 13.32 12.15 16.21
C VAL A 427 12.90 10.68 16.16
N GLY A 428 11.71 10.38 15.63
CA GLY A 428 11.21 9.02 15.50
C GLY A 428 11.76 8.24 14.30
N GLN A 429 12.50 8.90 13.37
CA GLN A 429 13.07 8.29 12.17
C GLN A 429 14.59 8.02 12.29
N LEU A 430 15.24 8.62 13.27
CA LEU A 430 16.63 8.37 13.65
C LEU A 430 16.74 7.13 14.53
#